data_754efe6e5f8270ef6e50d2da0dd54dfe
#
_entry.id   754efe6e5f8270ef6e50d2da0dd54dfe
#
_cell.length_a   1.000
_cell.length_b   1.000
_cell.length_c   1.000
_cell.angle_alpha   90.00
_cell.angle_beta   90.00
_cell.angle_gamma   90.00
#
_symmetry.space_group_name_H-M   'P 1'
#
loop_
_entity.id
_entity.type
_entity.pdbx_description
1 polymer ?
#
loop_
_entity_poly.entity_id
_entity_poly.type
_entity_poly.pdbx_seq_one_letter_code
_entity_poly.pdbx_strand_id
1 'polypeptide(L)'
;MIKTTEEQISIPMVVNVPYEFAAGEYLTRGLSELRDNGKFYAVKCPKCQRVQLPPRIVCAVCHVKNDEWVELGQEGTLVGFTIMFIPMTDPTTGKPHQPPFAYGSVRLDGATSVLDHFLHVEPDMEKIWVGMRFKLVLRPKADRIGDLSDVMYFEPLPGQKRPGRTN
;
A
#
# COMPACT_ATOMS: atom_id res chain seq x y z
N MET A 1 -1.75 -46.40 22.92
CA MET A 1 -1.70 -44.96 22.56
C MET A 1 -0.59 -44.32 23.38
N ILE A 2 0.58 -44.15 22.80
CA ILE A 2 1.71 -43.43 23.42
C ILE A 2 1.43 -41.94 23.22
N LYS A 3 1.07 -41.22 24.27
CA LYS A 3 1.05 -39.77 24.29
C LYS A 3 2.51 -39.32 24.43
N THR A 4 3.17 -39.05 23.32
CA THR A 4 4.42 -38.30 23.30
C THR A 4 4.05 -36.85 23.60
N THR A 5 4.24 -36.41 24.81
CA THR A 5 4.29 -35.01 25.17
C THR A 5 5.66 -34.53 24.71
N GLU A 6 5.78 -34.07 23.47
CA GLU A 6 6.99 -33.43 23.04
C GLU A 6 7.10 -32.08 23.77
N GLU A 7 8.11 -31.96 24.60
CA GLU A 7 8.47 -30.71 25.25
C GLU A 7 8.97 -29.74 24.15
N GLN A 8 8.20 -28.69 23.86
CA GLN A 8 8.62 -27.65 22.94
C GLN A 8 9.55 -26.67 23.64
N ILE A 9 10.80 -26.64 23.23
CA ILE A 9 11.77 -25.65 23.69
C ILE A 9 11.70 -24.42 22.80
N SER A 10 11.33 -23.27 23.38
CA SER A 10 11.34 -21.98 22.72
C SER A 10 12.67 -21.27 22.96
N ILE A 11 13.33 -20.88 21.88
CA ILE A 11 14.54 -20.05 21.94
C ILE A 11 14.13 -18.64 21.51
N PRO A 12 14.16 -17.65 22.40
CA PRO A 12 13.88 -16.26 22.01
C PRO A 12 14.96 -15.74 21.08
N MET A 13 14.55 -15.16 19.96
CA MET A 13 15.44 -14.45 19.03
C MET A 13 14.89 -13.05 18.81
N VAL A 14 15.68 -12.05 19.14
CA VAL A 14 15.38 -10.65 18.82
C VAL A 14 16.29 -10.23 17.67
N VAL A 15 15.68 -9.90 16.53
CA VAL A 15 16.40 -9.37 15.37
C VAL A 15 15.98 -7.91 15.20
N ASN A 16 16.91 -7.00 15.44
CA ASN A 16 16.74 -5.58 15.18
C ASN A 16 17.91 -5.12 14.30
N VAL A 17 17.66 -5.01 13.00
CA VAL A 17 18.68 -4.65 12.00
C VAL A 17 18.21 -3.38 11.28
N PRO A 18 18.44 -2.19 11.87
CA PRO A 18 18.19 -0.95 11.17
C PRO A 18 19.18 -0.81 10.00
N TYR A 19 18.65 -0.46 8.82
CA TYR A 19 19.48 -0.22 7.63
C TYR A 19 18.86 0.86 6.78
N GLU A 20 19.72 1.55 6.02
CA GLU A 20 19.32 2.52 5.01
C GLU A 20 19.72 2.00 3.62
N PHE A 21 18.92 2.27 2.62
CA PHE A 21 19.20 1.91 1.23
C PHE A 21 18.89 3.06 0.29
N ALA A 22 19.61 3.15 -0.81
CA ALA A 22 19.33 4.12 -1.85
C ALA A 22 18.09 3.71 -2.64
N ALA A 23 17.09 4.60 -2.71
CA ALA A 23 15.85 4.35 -3.43
C ALA A 23 16.03 4.28 -4.96
N GLY A 24 17.18 4.73 -5.49
CA GLY A 24 17.43 4.84 -6.91
C GLY A 24 16.70 6.03 -7.56
N GLU A 25 17.05 6.34 -8.81
CA GLU A 25 16.59 7.54 -9.52
C GLU A 25 15.06 7.65 -9.60
N TYR A 26 14.40 6.59 -10.03
CA TYR A 26 12.95 6.60 -10.29
C TYR A 26 12.13 6.72 -9.01
N LEU A 27 12.44 5.91 -8.01
CA LEU A 27 11.72 5.97 -6.75
C LEU A 27 12.03 7.28 -6.01
N THR A 28 13.28 7.76 -6.02
CA THR A 28 13.65 9.05 -5.44
C THR A 28 12.85 10.19 -6.05
N ARG A 29 12.71 10.24 -7.38
CA ARG A 29 11.87 11.25 -8.05
C ARG A 29 10.41 11.15 -7.61
N GLY A 30 9.83 9.95 -7.59
CA GLY A 30 8.44 9.75 -7.17
C GLY A 30 8.20 10.18 -5.72
N LEU A 31 9.11 9.85 -4.80
CA LEU A 31 9.02 10.23 -3.39
C LEU A 31 9.25 11.74 -3.17
N SER A 32 10.14 12.36 -3.94
CA SER A 32 10.34 13.81 -3.89
C SER A 32 9.09 14.58 -4.33
N GLU A 33 8.43 14.14 -5.40
CA GLU A 33 7.17 14.74 -5.85
C GLU A 33 6.03 14.53 -4.83
N LEU A 34 5.99 13.38 -4.19
CA LEU A 34 5.06 13.11 -3.10
C LEU A 34 5.27 14.06 -1.92
N ARG A 35 6.52 14.21 -1.47
CA ARG A 35 6.89 15.11 -0.38
C ARG A 35 6.56 16.57 -0.68
N ASP A 36 7.08 17.06 -1.81
CA ASP A 36 7.10 18.50 -2.09
C ASP A 36 5.75 18.99 -2.62
N ASN A 37 5.09 18.18 -3.46
CA ASN A 37 3.90 18.56 -4.21
C ASN A 37 2.65 17.74 -3.86
N GLY A 38 2.78 16.64 -3.11
CA GLY A 38 1.67 15.72 -2.79
C GLY A 38 1.15 14.96 -4.02
N LYS A 39 2.00 14.78 -5.03
CA LYS A 39 1.66 14.17 -6.31
C LYS A 39 2.21 12.76 -6.41
N PHE A 40 1.39 11.87 -6.97
CA PHE A 40 1.80 10.51 -7.29
C PHE A 40 2.21 10.42 -8.76
N TYR A 41 3.45 9.99 -8.97
CA TYR A 41 3.95 9.71 -10.31
C TYR A 41 4.19 8.22 -10.50
N ALA A 42 3.59 7.69 -11.54
CA ALA A 42 3.84 6.35 -12.05
C ALA A 42 4.69 6.43 -13.32
N VAL A 43 5.14 5.29 -13.80
CA VAL A 43 5.83 5.18 -15.10
C VAL A 43 5.06 4.25 -16.02
N LYS A 44 4.99 4.63 -17.29
CA LYS A 44 4.30 3.85 -18.32
C LYS A 44 5.30 3.13 -19.21
N CYS A 45 5.01 1.86 -19.44
CA CYS A 45 5.82 1.04 -20.32
C CYS A 45 5.52 1.34 -21.79
N PRO A 46 6.54 1.63 -22.64
CA PRO A 46 6.32 1.92 -24.06
C PRO A 46 5.79 0.70 -24.84
N LYS A 47 6.07 -0.53 -24.36
CA LYS A 47 5.68 -1.76 -25.06
C LYS A 47 4.27 -2.24 -24.69
N CYS A 48 3.95 -2.40 -23.39
CA CYS A 48 2.66 -2.96 -22.96
C CYS A 48 1.70 -1.91 -22.40
N GLN A 49 2.09 -0.65 -22.37
CA GLN A 49 1.29 0.49 -21.91
C GLN A 49 0.86 0.41 -20.43
N ARG A 50 1.42 -0.52 -19.64
CA ARG A 50 1.15 -0.61 -18.21
C ARG A 50 1.70 0.61 -17.49
N VAL A 51 0.88 1.18 -16.62
CA VAL A 51 1.23 2.30 -15.73
C VAL A 51 1.53 1.73 -14.35
N GLN A 52 2.80 1.77 -13.94
CA GLN A 52 3.32 1.09 -12.77
C GLN A 52 3.63 2.08 -11.63
N LEU A 53 3.06 1.84 -10.48
CA LEU A 53 3.33 2.51 -9.21
C LEU A 53 3.71 1.43 -8.17
N PRO A 54 4.79 1.61 -7.38
CA PRO A 54 5.82 2.65 -7.45
C PRO A 54 6.55 2.68 -8.79
N PRO A 55 7.13 3.86 -9.19
CA PRO A 55 7.83 3.99 -10.46
C PRO A 55 9.10 3.13 -10.47
N ARG A 56 9.32 2.41 -11.58
CA ARG A 56 10.45 1.48 -11.78
C ARG A 56 11.13 1.76 -13.10
N ILE A 57 12.46 1.62 -13.13
CA ILE A 57 13.25 1.80 -14.35
C ILE A 57 12.84 0.83 -15.43
N VAL A 58 12.60 -0.43 -15.07
CA VAL A 58 12.30 -1.51 -16.01
C VAL A 58 10.89 -2.03 -15.78
N CYS A 59 10.16 -2.25 -16.87
CA CYS A 59 8.84 -2.87 -16.83
C CYS A 59 8.95 -4.32 -16.32
N ALA A 60 8.16 -4.67 -15.32
CA ALA A 60 8.17 -6.01 -14.71
C ALA A 60 7.70 -7.12 -15.66
N VAL A 61 7.04 -6.78 -16.77
CA VAL A 61 6.48 -7.75 -17.73
C VAL A 61 7.26 -7.82 -19.03
N CYS A 62 7.65 -6.65 -19.56
CA CYS A 62 8.29 -6.57 -20.88
C CYS A 62 9.81 -6.50 -20.83
N HIS A 63 10.38 -6.27 -19.63
CA HIS A 63 11.81 -6.09 -19.37
C HIS A 63 12.48 -4.98 -20.22
N VAL A 64 11.68 -3.99 -20.64
CA VAL A 64 12.16 -2.78 -21.34
C VAL A 64 12.17 -1.59 -20.38
N LYS A 65 12.99 -0.59 -20.67
CA LYS A 65 13.04 0.64 -19.90
C LYS A 65 11.71 1.39 -19.99
N ASN A 66 11.20 1.86 -18.85
CA ASN A 66 10.08 2.78 -18.78
C ASN A 66 10.60 4.20 -18.97
N ASP A 67 9.93 5.04 -19.74
CA ASP A 67 10.39 6.39 -20.10
C ASP A 67 9.31 7.48 -19.98
N GLU A 68 8.05 7.09 -19.95
CA GLU A 68 6.93 8.03 -19.81
C GLU A 68 6.49 8.13 -18.35
N TRP A 69 6.50 9.36 -17.79
CA TRP A 69 6.00 9.66 -16.48
C TRP A 69 4.54 10.09 -16.53
N VAL A 70 3.72 9.49 -15.66
CA VAL A 70 2.28 9.73 -15.61
C VAL A 70 1.93 10.20 -14.20
N GLU A 71 1.32 11.37 -14.08
CA GLU A 71 0.74 11.84 -12.83
C GLU A 71 -0.58 11.09 -12.59
N LEU A 72 -0.74 10.54 -11.39
CA LEU A 72 -1.95 9.85 -10.96
C LEU A 72 -2.75 10.69 -9.98
N GLY A 73 -4.08 10.55 -10.01
CA GLY A 73 -4.96 11.07 -8.97
C GLY A 73 -4.78 10.33 -7.64
N GLN A 74 -5.38 10.89 -6.60
CA GLN A 74 -5.36 10.30 -5.25
C GLN A 74 -6.53 9.34 -5.01
N GLU A 75 -7.44 9.20 -5.96
CA GLU A 75 -8.58 8.30 -5.87
C GLU A 75 -8.30 6.97 -6.55
N GLY A 76 -8.97 5.93 -6.07
CA GLY A 76 -8.80 4.60 -6.61
C GLY A 76 -9.90 3.63 -6.20
N THR A 77 -9.81 2.43 -6.70
CA THR A 77 -10.76 1.33 -6.48
C THR A 77 -10.12 0.21 -5.68
N LEU A 78 -10.77 -0.24 -4.63
CA LEU A 78 -10.36 -1.39 -3.83
C LEU A 78 -10.49 -2.67 -4.66
N VAL A 79 -9.40 -3.38 -4.82
CA VAL A 79 -9.34 -4.65 -5.58
C VAL A 79 -9.22 -5.88 -4.68
N GLY A 80 -8.83 -5.69 -3.43
CA GLY A 80 -8.74 -6.74 -2.43
C GLY A 80 -8.51 -6.15 -1.04
N PHE A 81 -8.93 -6.85 0.00
CA PHE A 81 -8.71 -6.41 1.38
C PHE A 81 -8.69 -7.59 2.35
N THR A 82 -8.17 -7.33 3.53
CA THR A 82 -8.23 -8.23 4.68
C THR A 82 -8.51 -7.45 5.96
N ILE A 83 -9.07 -8.11 6.96
CA ILE A 83 -9.13 -7.60 8.32
C ILE A 83 -8.04 -8.30 9.12
N MET A 84 -7.12 -7.52 9.65
CA MET A 84 -5.99 -8.00 10.42
C MET A 84 -6.40 -8.14 11.89
N PHE A 85 -6.18 -9.34 12.46
CA PHE A 85 -6.42 -9.66 13.89
C PHE A 85 -5.13 -9.85 14.66
N ILE A 86 -3.99 -9.66 14.01
CA ILE A 86 -2.66 -9.70 14.62
C ILE A 86 -2.01 -8.32 14.51
N PRO A 87 -1.16 -7.91 15.47
CA PRO A 87 -0.43 -6.65 15.36
C PRO A 87 0.54 -6.69 14.18
N MET A 88 0.60 -5.59 13.44
CA MET A 88 1.57 -5.39 12.36
C MET A 88 2.52 -4.26 12.77
N THR A 89 3.81 -4.51 12.71
CA THR A 89 4.81 -3.49 13.02
C THR A 89 4.91 -2.50 11.85
N ASP A 90 4.72 -1.23 12.15
CA ASP A 90 5.02 -0.15 11.23
C ASP A 90 6.55 -0.11 10.97
N PRO A 91 7.00 -0.33 9.73
CA PRO A 91 8.42 -0.42 9.43
C PRO A 91 9.18 0.89 9.66
N THR A 92 8.49 2.03 9.60
CA THR A 92 9.10 3.36 9.77
C THR A 92 9.28 3.71 11.25
N THR A 93 8.27 3.44 12.07
CA THR A 93 8.28 3.82 13.49
C THR A 93 8.69 2.69 14.43
N GLY A 94 8.70 1.45 13.94
CA GLY A 94 8.92 0.25 14.76
C GLY A 94 7.78 -0.05 15.76
N LYS A 95 6.69 0.72 15.72
CA LYS A 95 5.55 0.56 16.65
C LYS A 95 4.51 -0.41 16.08
N PRO A 96 3.89 -1.25 16.93
CA PRO A 96 2.83 -2.13 16.46
C PRO A 96 1.53 -1.36 16.22
N HIS A 97 0.94 -1.56 15.04
CA HIS A 97 -0.44 -1.17 14.77
C HIS A 97 -1.38 -2.21 15.41
N GLN A 98 -2.25 -1.75 16.31
CA GLN A 98 -3.08 -2.64 17.12
C GLN A 98 -4.31 -3.12 16.35
N PRO A 99 -4.60 -4.44 16.35
CA PRO A 99 -5.78 -5.01 15.72
C PRO A 99 -7.07 -4.75 16.53
N PRO A 100 -8.28 -4.89 15.93
CA PRO A 100 -8.47 -5.16 14.50
C PRO A 100 -8.35 -3.92 13.63
N PHE A 101 -7.82 -4.07 12.42
CA PHE A 101 -7.79 -3.01 11.41
C PHE A 101 -7.95 -3.58 9.99
N ALA A 102 -8.42 -2.74 9.06
CA ALA A 102 -8.54 -3.12 7.67
C ALA A 102 -7.29 -2.71 6.87
N TYR A 103 -6.82 -3.62 6.01
CA TYR A 103 -5.69 -3.41 5.11
C TYR A 103 -6.09 -3.84 3.70
N GLY A 104 -5.72 -3.10 2.68
CA GLY A 104 -6.21 -3.42 1.34
C GLY A 104 -5.35 -2.89 0.21
N SER A 105 -5.59 -3.48 -0.95
CA SER A 105 -4.96 -3.15 -2.22
C SER A 105 -5.88 -2.23 -3.00
N VAL A 106 -5.47 -0.98 -3.17
CA VAL A 106 -6.21 0.03 -3.95
C VAL A 106 -5.48 0.30 -5.25
N ARG A 107 -6.19 0.21 -6.36
CA ARG A 107 -5.70 0.61 -7.67
C ARG A 107 -6.10 2.05 -7.92
N LEU A 108 -5.12 2.96 -7.89
CA LEU A 108 -5.34 4.36 -8.24
C LEU A 108 -5.82 4.50 -9.68
N ASP A 109 -6.65 5.49 -9.93
CA ASP A 109 -7.19 5.75 -11.27
C ASP A 109 -6.05 6.08 -12.23
N GLY A 110 -6.03 5.39 -13.36
CA GLY A 110 -4.95 5.45 -14.35
C GLY A 110 -3.80 4.47 -14.11
N ALA A 111 -3.66 3.86 -12.93
CA ALA A 111 -2.66 2.85 -12.65
C ALA A 111 -3.11 1.44 -13.09
N THR A 112 -2.13 0.59 -13.42
CA THR A 112 -2.34 -0.85 -13.62
C THR A 112 -1.83 -1.71 -12.47
N SER A 113 -1.04 -1.12 -11.57
CA SER A 113 -0.59 -1.70 -10.31
C SER A 113 -1.49 -1.26 -9.16
N VAL A 114 -1.32 -1.89 -8.01
CA VAL A 114 -2.02 -1.55 -6.77
C VAL A 114 -1.04 -0.93 -5.77
N LEU A 115 -1.58 -0.18 -4.83
CA LEU A 115 -0.91 0.29 -3.63
C LEU A 115 -1.59 -0.33 -2.42
N ASP A 116 -0.81 -1.03 -1.61
CA ASP A 116 -1.28 -1.72 -0.41
C ASP A 116 -1.09 -0.80 0.80
N HIS A 117 -2.18 -0.54 1.54
CA HIS A 117 -2.12 0.31 2.72
C HIS A 117 -3.30 0.08 3.67
N PHE A 118 -3.24 0.74 4.84
CA PHE A 118 -4.35 0.80 5.78
C PHE A 118 -5.58 1.44 5.15
N LEU A 119 -6.75 0.87 5.45
CA LEU A 119 -8.05 1.42 5.11
C LEU A 119 -8.66 2.04 6.36
N HIS A 120 -8.95 3.33 6.31
CA HIS A 120 -9.60 4.06 7.42
C HIS A 120 -11.11 3.83 7.40
N VAL A 121 -11.48 2.60 7.69
CA VAL A 121 -12.88 2.12 7.78
C VAL A 121 -13.01 1.23 9.00
N GLU A 122 -14.24 1.07 9.48
CA GLU A 122 -14.53 0.07 10.49
C GLU A 122 -14.15 -1.32 9.94
N PRO A 123 -13.35 -2.13 10.68
CA PRO A 123 -12.88 -3.43 10.21
C PRO A 123 -13.99 -4.49 10.30
N ASP A 124 -14.97 -4.37 9.42
CA ASP A 124 -16.14 -5.22 9.31
C ASP A 124 -16.31 -5.68 7.85
N MET A 125 -16.37 -7.00 7.64
CA MET A 125 -16.54 -7.63 6.32
C MET A 125 -17.85 -7.23 5.62
N GLU A 126 -18.86 -6.80 6.37
CA GLU A 126 -20.13 -6.33 5.78
C GLU A 126 -20.04 -4.86 5.33
N LYS A 127 -19.10 -4.09 5.85
CA LYS A 127 -18.91 -2.66 5.54
C LYS A 127 -17.86 -2.39 4.46
N ILE A 128 -17.05 -3.38 4.12
CA ILE A 128 -16.00 -3.27 3.10
C ILE A 128 -16.32 -4.24 1.96
N TRP A 129 -16.11 -3.81 0.71
CA TRP A 129 -16.31 -4.66 -0.47
C TRP A 129 -15.34 -4.30 -1.59
N VAL A 130 -14.98 -5.27 -2.41
CA VAL A 130 -14.21 -5.06 -3.63
C VAL A 130 -15.01 -4.18 -4.60
N GLY A 131 -14.35 -3.19 -5.19
CA GLY A 131 -14.98 -2.17 -6.01
C GLY A 131 -15.33 -0.87 -5.26
N MET A 132 -15.17 -0.85 -3.93
CA MET A 132 -15.35 0.37 -3.13
C MET A 132 -14.30 1.41 -3.53
N ARG A 133 -14.73 2.67 -3.60
CA ARG A 133 -13.86 3.78 -3.98
C ARG A 133 -13.23 4.40 -2.74
N PHE A 134 -11.95 4.70 -2.85
CA PHE A 134 -11.15 5.31 -1.80
C PHE A 134 -10.40 6.52 -2.32
N LYS A 135 -10.12 7.43 -1.41
CA LYS A 135 -9.17 8.52 -1.59
C LYS A 135 -7.98 8.30 -0.66
N LEU A 136 -6.80 8.52 -1.19
CA LEU A 136 -5.56 8.47 -0.43
C LEU A 136 -5.40 9.74 0.40
N VAL A 137 -5.04 9.56 1.68
CA VAL A 137 -4.80 10.66 2.61
C VAL A 137 -3.30 10.75 2.88
N LEU A 138 -2.76 11.93 2.62
CA LEU A 138 -1.36 12.24 2.85
C LEU A 138 -1.14 12.95 4.17
N ARG A 139 0.04 12.78 4.71
CA ARG A 139 0.55 13.59 5.82
C ARG A 139 0.51 15.08 5.43
N PRO A 140 0.25 16.01 6.38
CA PRO A 140 0.35 17.44 6.12
C PRO A 140 1.71 17.79 5.48
N LYS A 141 1.72 18.74 4.56
CA LYS A 141 2.92 19.06 3.77
C LYS A 141 4.15 19.36 4.63
N ALA A 142 3.96 20.03 5.77
CA ALA A 142 5.05 20.39 6.67
C ALA A 142 5.72 19.18 7.35
N ASP A 143 5.01 18.04 7.42
CA ASP A 143 5.44 16.83 8.13
C ASP A 143 5.91 15.73 7.19
N ARG A 144 5.89 15.98 5.87
CA ARG A 144 6.33 15.00 4.87
C ARG A 144 7.84 14.91 4.82
N ILE A 145 8.34 13.70 4.77
CA ILE A 145 9.77 13.39 4.80
C ILE A 145 10.29 12.77 3.50
N GLY A 146 9.40 12.41 2.57
CA GLY A 146 9.77 11.82 1.28
C GLY A 146 9.95 10.31 1.34
N ASP A 147 9.16 9.65 2.14
CA ASP A 147 9.07 8.19 2.15
C ASP A 147 7.60 7.71 2.07
N LEU A 148 7.40 6.39 2.08
CA LEU A 148 6.05 5.82 1.98
C LEU A 148 5.17 6.10 3.20
N SER A 149 5.72 6.52 4.34
CA SER A 149 4.95 6.92 5.51
C SER A 149 4.25 8.28 5.35
N ASP A 150 4.57 9.03 4.29
CA ASP A 150 3.83 10.23 3.91
C ASP A 150 2.39 9.89 3.43
N VAL A 151 2.15 8.63 3.06
CA VAL A 151 0.81 8.06 2.88
C VAL A 151 0.32 7.58 4.23
N MET A 152 -0.76 8.15 4.74
CA MET A 152 -1.30 7.79 6.05
C MET A 152 -2.26 6.60 5.97
N TYR A 153 -3.23 6.66 5.06
CA TYR A 153 -4.24 5.62 4.84
C TYR A 153 -5.10 5.95 3.61
N PHE A 154 -5.95 5.01 3.25
CA PHE A 154 -7.04 5.24 2.31
C PHE A 154 -8.35 5.50 3.06
N GLU A 155 -9.04 6.59 2.72
CA GLU A 155 -10.34 6.97 3.25
C GLU A 155 -11.45 6.67 2.23
N PRO A 156 -12.58 6.06 2.64
CA PRO A 156 -13.67 5.76 1.71
C PRO A 156 -14.32 7.05 1.19
N LEU A 157 -14.64 7.10 -0.09
CA LEU A 157 -15.46 8.20 -0.61
C LEU A 157 -16.87 8.13 -0.04
N PRO A 158 -17.51 9.28 0.22
CA PRO A 158 -18.84 9.32 0.84
C PRO A 158 -19.93 8.77 -0.09
N GLY A 159 -21.04 8.34 0.51
CA GLY A 159 -22.27 8.01 -0.21
C GLY A 159 -22.29 6.71 -0.98
N GLN A 160 -21.28 5.87 -0.83
CA GLN A 160 -21.19 4.58 -1.51
C GLN A 160 -22.16 3.56 -0.90
N LYS A 161 -22.74 2.74 -1.75
CA LYS A 161 -23.57 1.60 -1.33
C LYS A 161 -22.97 0.31 -1.88
N ARG A 162 -22.96 -0.72 -1.04
CA ARG A 162 -22.54 -2.05 -1.48
C ARG A 162 -23.47 -2.53 -2.60
N PRO A 163 -22.94 -3.00 -3.75
CA PRO A 163 -23.78 -3.64 -4.77
C PRO A 163 -24.53 -4.82 -4.15
N GLY A 164 -25.82 -4.96 -4.48
CA GLY A 164 -26.61 -6.10 -4.00
C GLY A 164 -25.88 -7.42 -4.33
N ARG A 165 -25.84 -8.34 -3.39
CA ARG A 165 -25.39 -9.71 -3.68
C ARG A 165 -26.40 -10.29 -4.68
N THR A 166 -26.03 -10.39 -5.94
CA THR A 166 -26.70 -11.32 -6.85
C THR A 166 -26.31 -12.73 -6.38
N ASN A 167 -27.30 -13.43 -5.79
CA ASN A 167 -27.20 -14.84 -5.47
C ASN A 167 -26.96 -15.66 -6.73
#